data_c54edeb1cb1c1dd4d381a2f7071f7737
#
_entry.id   c54edeb1cb1c1dd4d381a2f7071f7737
#
_cell.length_a   1.000
_cell.length_b   1.000
_cell.length_c   1.000
_cell.angle_alpha   90.00
_cell.angle_beta   90.00
_cell.angle_gamma   90.00
#
_symmetry.space_group_name_H-M   'P 1'
#
loop_
_entity.id
_entity.type
_entity.pdbx_description
1 polymer ?
#
loop_
_entity_poly.entity_id
_entity_poly.type
_entity_poly.pdbx_seq_one_letter_code
_entity_poly.pdbx_strand_id
1 'polypeptide(L)'
;MKITLFTANQNRHNYLVNLLSNNCDELFVVQENRTIFPGIVPGHYPVSEIMKKYFKNVVNAQSKIFGNSHINGKNKNIHLISLQSGDLNKCSIDTLSNFLKSDVYVIFGSSYI
;
A
#
# COMPACT_ATOMS: atom_id res chain seq x y z
N MET A 1 -19.25 -7.45 -4.94
CA MET A 1 -18.01 -8.22 -4.66
C MET A 1 -17.23 -7.51 -3.58
N LYS A 2 -16.78 -8.24 -2.60
CA LYS A 2 -15.89 -7.74 -1.55
C LYS A 2 -14.46 -8.10 -1.88
N ILE A 3 -13.55 -7.14 -1.73
CA ILE A 3 -12.12 -7.32 -2.02
C ILE A 3 -11.32 -6.98 -0.76
N THR A 4 -10.32 -7.80 -0.45
CA THR A 4 -9.28 -7.46 0.53
C THR A 4 -7.97 -7.20 -0.21
N LEU A 5 -7.39 -6.04 0.04
CA LEU A 5 -6.12 -5.59 -0.56
C LEU A 5 -5.04 -5.48 0.52
N PHE A 6 -3.96 -6.24 0.34
CA PHE A 6 -2.74 -6.08 1.14
C PHE A 6 -1.76 -5.23 0.35
N THR A 7 -1.40 -4.06 0.88
CA THR A 7 -0.65 -3.07 0.12
C THR A 7 0.29 -2.25 1.01
N ALA A 8 0.87 -1.22 0.44
CA ALA A 8 1.73 -0.27 1.13
C ALA A 8 1.21 1.17 0.94
N ASN A 9 2.03 2.18 1.21
CA ASN A 9 1.57 3.57 1.31
C ASN A 9 2.16 4.51 0.25
N GLN A 10 2.68 3.98 -0.84
CA GLN A 10 3.20 4.81 -1.94
C GLN A 10 2.06 5.25 -2.87
N ASN A 11 2.33 6.22 -3.74
CA ASN A 11 1.32 6.77 -4.64
C ASN A 11 0.65 5.71 -5.50
N ARG A 12 1.41 4.76 -6.04
CA ARG A 12 0.87 3.66 -6.85
C ARG A 12 -0.08 2.75 -6.06
N HIS A 13 0.20 2.55 -4.77
CA HIS A 13 -0.64 1.74 -3.90
C HIS A 13 -1.96 2.46 -3.60
N ASN A 14 -1.89 3.74 -3.28
CA ASN A 14 -3.07 4.56 -3.02
C ASN A 14 -3.94 4.71 -4.27
N TYR A 15 -3.33 4.81 -5.44
CA TYR A 15 -4.05 4.82 -6.71
C TYR A 15 -4.86 3.54 -6.89
N LEU A 16 -4.26 2.38 -6.60
CA LEU A 16 -4.95 1.09 -6.69
C LEU A 16 -6.11 0.98 -5.70
N VAL A 17 -5.94 1.48 -4.47
CA VAL A 17 -7.04 1.53 -3.48
C VAL A 17 -8.25 2.27 -4.05
N ASN A 18 -8.02 3.45 -4.60
CA ASN A 18 -9.10 4.25 -5.18
C ASN A 18 -9.76 3.57 -6.39
N LEU A 19 -8.93 2.98 -7.25
CA LEU A 19 -9.42 2.25 -8.43
C LEU A 19 -10.30 1.06 -8.03
N LEU A 20 -9.85 0.25 -7.09
CA LEU A 20 -10.61 -0.92 -6.64
C LEU A 20 -11.89 -0.51 -5.90
N SER A 21 -11.84 0.54 -5.07
CA SER A 21 -13.02 1.00 -4.33
C SER A 21 -14.14 1.46 -5.27
N ASN A 22 -13.79 2.01 -6.42
CA ASN A 22 -14.77 2.42 -7.42
C ASN A 22 -15.37 1.26 -8.21
N ASN A 23 -14.81 0.06 -8.08
CA ASN A 23 -15.18 -1.12 -8.87
C ASN A 23 -15.62 -2.33 -8.02
N CYS A 24 -15.84 -2.14 -6.72
CA CYS A 24 -16.33 -3.20 -5.83
C CYS A 24 -17.35 -2.65 -4.83
N ASP A 25 -18.06 -3.54 -4.14
CA ASP A 25 -19.06 -3.15 -3.15
C ASP A 25 -18.38 -2.67 -1.86
N GLU A 26 -17.40 -3.43 -1.36
CA GLU A 26 -16.61 -3.10 -0.18
C GLU A 26 -15.15 -3.46 -0.41
N LEU A 27 -14.27 -2.57 -0.01
CA LEU A 27 -12.82 -2.76 -0.08
C LEU A 27 -12.24 -2.72 1.34
N PHE A 28 -11.61 -3.81 1.72
CA PHE A 28 -10.88 -3.93 2.97
C PHE A 28 -9.40 -3.80 2.67
N VAL A 29 -8.76 -2.77 3.20
CA VAL A 29 -7.36 -2.44 2.92
C VAL A 29 -6.51 -2.68 4.16
N VAL A 30 -5.55 -3.57 4.06
CA VAL A 30 -4.49 -3.75 5.04
C VAL A 30 -3.24 -3.08 4.48
N GLN A 31 -2.95 -1.88 4.98
CA GLN A 31 -1.87 -1.05 4.49
C GLN A 31 -0.67 -1.11 5.42
N GLU A 32 0.46 -1.58 4.90
CA GLU A 32 1.73 -1.52 5.62
C GLU A 32 2.46 -0.24 5.26
N ASN A 33 2.75 0.58 6.26
CA ASN A 33 3.38 1.87 6.07
C ASN A 33 4.89 1.76 6.29
N ARG A 34 5.65 2.34 5.39
CA ARG A 34 7.05 2.68 5.62
C ARG A 34 7.12 4.16 5.94
N THR A 35 7.82 4.50 7.00
CA THR A 35 8.00 5.90 7.39
C THR A 35 8.77 6.65 6.31
N ILE A 36 9.80 6.04 5.74
CA ILE A 36 10.64 6.63 4.71
C ILE A 36 10.85 5.61 3.60
N PHE A 37 10.53 6.00 2.37
CA PHE A 37 10.81 5.19 1.20
C PHE A 37 12.23 5.49 0.68
N PRO A 38 13.04 4.46 0.34
CA PRO A 38 14.35 4.69 -0.24
C PRO A 38 14.28 5.59 -1.48
N GLY A 39 15.17 6.57 -1.57
CA GLY A 39 15.22 7.53 -2.66
C GLY A 39 14.43 8.83 -2.42
N ILE A 40 13.58 8.91 -1.39
CA ILE A 40 12.87 10.14 -1.03
C ILE A 40 13.75 11.02 -0.13
N VAL A 41 14.39 10.43 0.86
CA VAL A 41 15.28 11.14 1.78
C VAL A 41 16.72 10.78 1.45
N PRO A 42 17.52 11.70 0.88
CA PRO A 42 18.92 11.43 0.56
C PRO A 42 19.72 10.99 1.79
N GLY A 43 20.55 9.95 1.63
CA GLY A 43 21.46 9.47 2.67
C GLY A 43 20.80 8.73 3.83
N HIS A 44 19.48 8.54 3.83
CA HIS A 44 18.78 7.85 4.91
C HIS A 44 19.12 6.36 4.96
N TYR A 45 19.28 5.73 3.81
CA TYR A 45 19.69 4.32 3.71
C TYR A 45 21.09 4.22 3.12
N PRO A 46 21.99 3.36 3.67
CA PRO A 46 23.26 3.08 3.05
C PRO A 46 23.04 2.23 1.80
N VAL A 47 23.16 2.87 0.63
CA VAL A 47 22.95 2.21 -0.66
C VAL A 47 24.10 2.55 -1.62
N SER A 48 24.36 1.66 -2.59
CA SER A 48 25.33 1.89 -3.66
C SER A 48 24.85 3.00 -4.61
N GLU A 49 25.73 3.51 -5.47
CA GLU A 49 25.37 4.51 -6.47
C GLU A 49 24.34 3.95 -7.46
N ILE A 50 24.43 2.67 -7.81
CA ILE A 50 23.45 2.01 -8.68
C ILE A 50 22.07 1.99 -8.01
N MET A 51 22.00 1.66 -6.74
CA MET A 51 20.73 1.63 -5.98
C MET A 51 20.14 3.03 -5.83
N LYS A 52 20.95 4.06 -5.59
CA LYS A 52 20.48 5.45 -5.55
C LYS A 52 19.83 5.85 -6.86
N LYS A 53 20.48 5.55 -7.98
CA LYS A 53 19.93 5.83 -9.31
C LYS A 53 18.62 5.08 -9.56
N TYR A 54 18.57 3.81 -9.19
CA TYR A 54 17.38 2.98 -9.31
C TYR A 54 16.20 3.58 -8.55
N PHE A 55 16.37 3.88 -7.25
CA PHE A 55 15.29 4.44 -6.43
C PHE A 55 14.86 5.82 -6.91
N LYS A 56 15.79 6.66 -7.36
CA LYS A 56 15.47 7.95 -7.96
C LYS A 56 14.58 7.79 -9.19
N ASN A 57 14.91 6.84 -10.06
CA ASN A 57 14.13 6.57 -11.25
C ASN A 57 12.74 6.03 -10.91
N VAL A 58 12.63 5.15 -9.92
CA VAL A 58 11.34 4.61 -9.44
C VAL A 58 10.45 5.73 -8.90
N VAL A 59 10.99 6.61 -8.05
CA VAL A 59 10.24 7.74 -7.49
C VAL A 59 9.77 8.69 -8.59
N ASN A 60 10.65 9.02 -9.54
CA ASN A 60 10.29 9.90 -10.65
C ASN A 60 9.21 9.28 -11.55
N ALA A 61 9.34 8.01 -11.90
CA ALA A 61 8.36 7.31 -12.72
C ALA A 61 7.00 7.23 -12.01
N GLN A 62 6.99 6.91 -10.73
CA GLN A 62 5.79 6.85 -9.91
C GLN A 62 5.07 8.21 -9.87
N SER A 63 5.81 9.30 -9.68
CA SER A 63 5.26 10.66 -9.65
C SER A 63 4.68 11.06 -11.00
N LYS A 64 5.31 10.66 -12.11
CA LYS A 64 4.81 10.95 -13.46
C LYS A 64 3.54 10.18 -13.80
N ILE A 65 3.44 8.92 -13.37
CA ILE A 65 2.33 8.04 -13.75
C ILE A 65 1.13 8.24 -12.82
N PHE A 66 1.35 8.29 -11.51
CA PHE A 66 0.29 8.28 -10.51
C PHE A 66 0.09 9.64 -9.81
N GLY A 67 1.01 10.58 -10.00
CA GLY A 67 0.98 11.86 -9.31
C GLY A 67 1.06 11.69 -7.80
N ASN A 68 0.42 12.59 -7.06
CA ASN A 68 0.31 12.55 -5.60
C ASN A 68 -1.02 11.90 -5.22
N SER A 69 -1.12 10.58 -5.35
CA SER A 69 -2.34 9.86 -5.05
C SER A 69 -2.50 9.61 -3.55
N HIS A 70 -3.66 9.96 -3.02
CA HIS A 70 -4.06 9.68 -1.65
C HIS A 70 -5.34 8.84 -1.66
N ILE A 71 -5.55 8.05 -0.61
CA ILE A 71 -6.81 7.32 -0.44
C ILE A 71 -7.94 8.32 -0.31
N ASN A 72 -8.98 8.16 -1.14
CA ASN A 72 -10.13 9.04 -1.14
C ASN A 72 -11.02 8.77 0.08
N GLY A 73 -10.94 9.63 1.09
CA GLY A 73 -11.74 9.51 2.30
C GLY A 73 -13.25 9.71 2.10
N LYS A 74 -13.69 10.15 0.92
CA LYS A 74 -15.11 10.24 0.58
C LYS A 74 -15.70 8.89 0.16
N ASN A 75 -14.88 7.92 -0.21
CA ASN A 75 -15.33 6.58 -0.57
C ASN A 75 -15.67 5.81 0.71
N LYS A 76 -16.96 5.75 1.03
CA LYS A 76 -17.46 5.13 2.27
C LYS A 76 -17.33 3.60 2.30
N ASN A 77 -17.05 2.97 1.17
CA ASN A 77 -16.88 1.54 1.06
C ASN A 77 -15.45 1.06 1.36
N ILE A 78 -14.54 1.98 1.74
CA ILE A 78 -13.17 1.63 2.12
C ILE A 78 -13.10 1.41 3.63
N HIS A 79 -12.59 0.25 4.03
CA HIS A 79 -12.27 -0.10 5.41
C HIS A 79 -10.76 -0.27 5.50
N LEU A 80 -10.08 0.56 6.29
CA LEU A 80 -8.63 0.64 6.32
C LEU A 80 -8.05 0.27 7.68
N ILE A 81 -7.07 -0.61 7.67
CA ILE A 81 -6.14 -0.83 8.80
C ILE A 81 -4.74 -0.44 8.33
N SER A 82 -4.09 0.45 9.08
CA SER A 82 -2.70 0.86 8.83
C SER A 82 -1.78 0.18 9.83
N LEU A 83 -0.76 -0.49 9.33
CA LEU A 83 0.24 -1.20 10.12
C LEU A 83 1.64 -0.70 9.75
N GLN A 84 2.61 -0.92 10.63
CA GLN A 84 4.01 -0.75 10.25
C GLN A 84 4.45 -1.91 9.38
N SER A 85 5.43 -1.65 8.50
CA SER A 85 5.99 -2.70 7.65
C SER A 85 6.48 -3.87 8.50
N GLY A 86 6.01 -5.07 8.18
CA GLY A 86 6.33 -6.31 8.89
C GLY A 86 5.36 -6.70 10.01
N ASP A 87 4.45 -5.81 10.41
CA ASP A 87 3.52 -6.11 11.51
C ASP A 87 2.37 -7.03 11.09
N LEU A 88 2.10 -7.16 9.80
CA LEU A 88 1.01 -8.00 9.31
C LEU A 88 1.10 -9.44 9.83
N ASN A 89 2.28 -10.04 9.80
CA ASN A 89 2.49 -11.41 10.28
C ASN A 89 2.46 -11.54 11.81
N LYS A 90 2.46 -10.43 12.52
CA LYS A 90 2.36 -10.40 13.98
C LYS A 90 0.92 -10.23 14.47
N CYS A 91 0.01 -9.84 13.58
CA CYS A 91 -1.41 -9.71 13.91
C CYS A 91 -2.05 -11.09 14.06
N SER A 92 -2.94 -11.23 15.04
CA SER A 92 -3.77 -12.43 15.14
C SER A 92 -4.81 -12.46 14.02
N ILE A 93 -5.23 -13.65 13.64
CA ILE A 93 -6.31 -13.84 12.67
C ILE A 93 -7.60 -13.17 13.16
N ASP A 94 -7.88 -13.24 14.47
CA ASP A 94 -9.06 -12.62 15.04
C ASP A 94 -9.06 -11.10 14.88
N THR A 95 -7.91 -10.45 14.99
CA THR A 95 -7.77 -9.01 14.77
C THR A 95 -8.14 -8.62 13.35
N LEU A 96 -7.82 -9.48 12.37
CA LEU A 96 -8.06 -9.24 10.95
C LEU A 96 -9.33 -9.91 10.44
N SER A 97 -10.17 -10.48 11.32
CA SER A 97 -11.27 -11.37 10.91
C SER A 97 -12.21 -10.74 9.87
N ASN A 98 -12.56 -9.46 10.02
CA ASN A 98 -13.44 -8.77 9.07
C ASN A 98 -12.77 -8.52 7.72
N PHE A 99 -11.44 -8.45 7.71
CA PHE A 99 -10.63 -8.23 6.51
C PHE A 99 -10.34 -9.54 5.76
N LEU A 100 -10.63 -10.68 6.36
CA LEU A 100 -10.33 -12.00 5.79
C LEU A 100 -11.59 -12.75 5.33
N LYS A 101 -12.67 -12.02 5.04
CA LYS A 101 -13.96 -12.58 4.59
C LYS A 101 -14.37 -12.04 3.22
N SER A 102 -13.42 -11.79 2.35
CA SER A 102 -13.69 -11.23 1.03
C SER A 102 -13.77 -12.31 -0.04
N ASP A 103 -14.37 -11.95 -1.17
CA ASP A 103 -14.47 -12.84 -2.34
C ASP A 103 -13.14 -12.95 -3.08
N VAL A 104 -12.37 -11.86 -3.09
CA VAL A 104 -11.08 -11.77 -3.78
C VAL A 104 -10.04 -11.14 -2.86
N TYR A 105 -8.83 -11.66 -2.91
CA TYR A 105 -7.68 -11.14 -2.18
C TYR A 105 -6.63 -10.68 -3.18
N VAL A 106 -6.19 -9.43 -3.03
CA VAL A 106 -5.17 -8.82 -3.88
C VAL A 106 -3.96 -8.47 -3.02
N ILE A 107 -2.77 -8.83 -3.47
CA ILE A 107 -1.51 -8.50 -2.81
C ILE A 107 -0.71 -7.63 -3.76
N PHE A 108 -0.42 -6.41 -3.34
CA PHE A 108 0.35 -5.46 -4.13
C PHE A 108 1.19 -4.55 -3.25
N GLY A 109 2.48 -4.84 -3.18
CA GLY A 109 3.43 -4.00 -2.45
C GLY A 109 3.45 -4.20 -0.93
N SER A 110 2.81 -5.25 -0.41
CA SER A 110 2.95 -5.61 1.00
C SER A 110 4.31 -6.28 1.27
N SER A 111 4.65 -6.38 2.55
CA SER A 111 5.78 -7.20 2.96
C SER A 111 5.47 -8.69 2.79
N TYR A 112 6.45 -9.52 3.09
CA TYR A 112 6.27 -10.96 3.09
C TYR A 112 5.10 -11.38 4.01
N ILE A 113 4.26 -12.23 3.49
CA ILE A 113 3.09 -12.78 4.20
C ILE A 113 3.28 -14.29 4.38
#